data_14195475b0aeabbd7d5e3d126d3cb781
#
_entry.id   14195475b0aeabbd7d5e3d126d3cb781
#
_cell.length_a   1.000
_cell.length_b   1.000
_cell.length_c   1.000
_cell.angle_alpha   90.00
_cell.angle_beta   90.00
_cell.angle_gamma   90.00
#
_symmetry.space_group_name_H-M   'P 1'
#
loop_
_entity.id
_entity.type
_entity.pdbx_description
1 polymer ?
#
loop_
_entity_poly.entity_id
_entity_poly.type
_entity_poly.pdbx_seq_one_letter_code
_entity_poly.pdbx_strand_id
1 'polypeptide(L)'
;MTDTDICNMALSNLGKGVITSMNDKEENARACKLYFDQTRETVLRAYPWSFAHRIEKLALLDKEIPGYDFCYVYPKNCLKINNIRNKQINVQEHVPYVIVNIDTATKAIACNLQDAYTDYTVDEKDVQVMDTLFVSAFTRLLAANMAMRLTGNPQAYQMQYQLFQAIIHDAQLNDAREGQRDAVYHSNYANTRRVR
;
A
#
# COMPACT_ATOMS: atom_id res chain seq x y z
N MET A 1 7.28 -17.02 7.71
CA MET A 1 5.86 -17.09 7.33
C MET A 1 5.79 -17.16 5.82
N THR A 2 4.88 -17.92 5.25
CA THR A 2 4.70 -18.12 3.81
C THR A 2 3.32 -17.63 3.37
N ASP A 3 3.11 -17.48 2.05
CA ASP A 3 1.78 -17.16 1.49
C ASP A 3 0.74 -18.21 1.89
N THR A 4 1.16 -19.49 1.94
CA THR A 4 0.29 -20.59 2.37
C THR A 4 -0.13 -20.44 3.84
N ASP A 5 0.76 -19.95 4.71
CA ASP A 5 0.41 -19.71 6.12
C ASP A 5 -0.66 -18.61 6.24
N ILE A 6 -0.54 -17.53 5.46
CA ILE A 6 -1.56 -16.46 5.41
C ILE A 6 -2.90 -17.01 4.92
N CYS A 7 -2.88 -17.84 3.86
CA CYS A 7 -4.08 -18.51 3.37
C CYS A 7 -4.72 -19.39 4.46
N ASN A 8 -3.93 -20.17 5.17
CA ASN A 8 -4.41 -21.05 6.23
C ASN A 8 -5.00 -20.26 7.43
N MET A 9 -4.40 -19.12 7.77
CA MET A 9 -4.97 -18.20 8.76
C MET A 9 -6.34 -17.65 8.29
N ALA A 10 -6.45 -17.26 7.02
CA ALA A 10 -7.71 -16.77 6.46
C ALA A 10 -8.79 -17.88 6.39
N LEU A 11 -8.42 -19.11 6.01
CA LEU A 11 -9.30 -20.27 6.01
C LEU A 11 -9.78 -20.62 7.42
N SER A 12 -8.87 -20.59 8.39
CA SER A 12 -9.20 -20.79 9.81
C SER A 12 -10.22 -19.77 10.31
N ASN A 13 -10.12 -18.50 9.88
CA ASN A 13 -11.09 -17.45 10.21
C ASN A 13 -12.50 -17.74 9.65
N LEU A 14 -12.62 -18.62 8.67
CA LEU A 14 -13.87 -19.09 8.07
C LEU A 14 -14.30 -20.48 8.58
N GLY A 15 -13.53 -21.09 9.49
CA GLY A 15 -13.78 -22.47 9.96
C GLY A 15 -13.54 -23.52 8.88
N LYS A 16 -12.67 -23.25 7.90
CA LYS A 16 -12.33 -24.18 6.82
C LYS A 16 -11.02 -24.91 7.10
N GLY A 17 -10.85 -26.08 6.46
CA GLY A 17 -9.63 -26.86 6.54
C GLY A 17 -8.43 -26.16 5.90
N VAL A 18 -7.24 -26.50 6.40
CA VAL A 18 -5.96 -25.99 5.90
C VAL A 18 -5.61 -26.60 4.54
N ILE A 19 -4.78 -25.88 3.75
CA ILE A 19 -4.19 -26.33 2.51
C ILE A 19 -2.70 -26.58 2.71
N THR A 20 -2.12 -27.50 1.92
CA THR A 20 -0.68 -27.73 1.91
C THR A 20 0.03 -26.77 0.95
N SER A 21 -0.64 -26.43 -0.16
CA SER A 21 -0.14 -25.49 -1.17
C SER A 21 -1.30 -24.75 -1.84
N MET A 22 -1.04 -23.51 -2.25
CA MET A 22 -1.99 -22.75 -3.09
C MET A 22 -2.20 -23.39 -4.49
N ASN A 23 -1.37 -24.38 -4.88
CA ASN A 23 -1.52 -25.12 -6.12
C ASN A 23 -2.31 -26.43 -5.97
N ASP A 24 -2.79 -26.74 -4.78
CA ASP A 24 -3.65 -27.90 -4.55
C ASP A 24 -4.96 -27.78 -5.36
N LYS A 25 -5.53 -28.94 -5.71
CA LYS A 25 -6.75 -29.01 -6.53
C LYS A 25 -8.04 -28.77 -5.72
N GLU A 26 -7.92 -28.60 -4.43
CA GLU A 26 -9.03 -28.37 -3.52
C GLU A 26 -9.66 -26.98 -3.69
N GLU A 27 -10.93 -26.88 -3.33
CA GLU A 27 -11.68 -25.62 -3.46
C GLU A 27 -11.10 -24.49 -2.58
N ASN A 28 -10.60 -24.84 -1.38
CA ASN A 28 -9.94 -23.90 -0.50
C ASN A 28 -8.69 -23.28 -1.16
N ALA A 29 -7.84 -24.11 -1.79
CA ALA A 29 -6.64 -23.64 -2.49
C ALA A 29 -6.96 -22.77 -3.70
N ARG A 30 -7.98 -23.16 -4.47
CA ARG A 30 -8.47 -22.36 -5.62
C ARG A 30 -9.00 -21.01 -5.19
N ALA A 31 -9.72 -20.95 -4.08
CA ALA A 31 -10.20 -19.69 -3.52
C ALA A 31 -9.03 -18.81 -3.06
N CYS A 32 -8.07 -19.36 -2.33
CA CYS A 32 -6.87 -18.64 -1.94
C CYS A 32 -6.13 -18.07 -3.16
N LYS A 33 -5.83 -18.89 -4.14
CA LYS A 33 -5.11 -18.47 -5.35
C LYS A 33 -5.83 -17.38 -6.13
N LEU A 34 -7.17 -17.38 -6.14
CA LEU A 34 -7.97 -16.38 -6.84
C LEU A 34 -7.93 -15.01 -6.16
N TYR A 35 -7.97 -14.97 -4.83
CA TYR A 35 -8.16 -13.73 -4.09
C TYR A 35 -6.89 -13.16 -3.45
N PHE A 36 -5.81 -13.96 -3.33
CA PHE A 36 -4.62 -13.59 -2.57
C PHE A 36 -3.95 -12.31 -3.07
N ASP A 37 -3.53 -12.28 -4.32
CA ASP A 37 -2.79 -11.14 -4.88
C ASP A 37 -3.63 -9.87 -4.90
N GLN A 38 -4.88 -9.95 -5.36
CA GLN A 38 -5.78 -8.80 -5.38
C GLN A 38 -6.02 -8.24 -3.97
N THR A 39 -6.18 -9.11 -2.97
CA THR A 39 -6.38 -8.67 -1.59
C THR A 39 -5.13 -8.02 -1.03
N ARG A 40 -3.94 -8.61 -1.27
CA ARG A 40 -2.65 -8.04 -0.86
C ARG A 40 -2.49 -6.63 -1.43
N GLU A 41 -2.63 -6.46 -2.74
CA GLU A 41 -2.52 -5.16 -3.41
C GLU A 41 -3.53 -4.14 -2.86
N THR A 42 -4.76 -4.57 -2.55
CA THR A 42 -5.80 -3.70 -1.98
C THR A 42 -5.35 -3.16 -0.62
N VAL A 43 -4.83 -4.01 0.26
CA VAL A 43 -4.38 -3.59 1.60
C VAL A 43 -3.12 -2.73 1.51
N LEU A 44 -2.17 -3.06 0.61
CA LEU A 44 -0.98 -2.25 0.35
C LEU A 44 -1.34 -0.84 -0.15
N ARG A 45 -2.32 -0.71 -1.02
CA ARG A 45 -2.76 0.59 -1.55
C ARG A 45 -3.51 1.46 -0.54
N ALA A 46 -4.06 0.86 0.51
CA ALA A 46 -4.88 1.57 1.49
C ALA A 46 -4.08 2.59 2.31
N TYR A 47 -2.77 2.34 2.51
CA TYR A 47 -1.91 3.18 3.34
C TYR A 47 -0.45 3.11 2.85
N PRO A 48 0.38 4.16 3.02
CA PRO A 48 1.81 4.12 2.69
C PRO A 48 2.62 3.41 3.79
N TRP A 49 2.49 2.09 3.85
CA TRP A 49 3.16 1.23 4.84
C TRP A 49 4.67 1.39 4.81
N SER A 50 5.31 1.51 5.97
CA SER A 50 6.76 1.73 6.10
C SER A 50 7.57 0.63 5.41
N PHE A 51 7.17 -0.64 5.53
CA PHE A 51 7.85 -1.78 4.89
C PHE A 51 7.70 -1.79 3.35
N ALA A 52 6.62 -1.23 2.80
CA ALA A 52 6.33 -1.18 1.36
C ALA A 52 6.62 0.21 0.75
N HIS A 53 7.22 1.11 1.51
CA HIS A 53 7.53 2.47 1.10
C HIS A 53 8.88 2.56 0.39
N ARG A 54 8.95 3.25 -0.75
CA ARG A 54 10.17 3.47 -1.52
C ARG A 54 10.27 4.91 -1.95
N ILE A 55 11.49 5.42 -1.98
CA ILE A 55 11.83 6.73 -2.52
C ILE A 55 12.93 6.54 -3.55
N GLU A 56 12.67 6.95 -4.79
CA GLU A 56 13.67 6.88 -5.85
C GLU A 56 13.63 8.09 -6.77
N LYS A 57 14.76 8.37 -7.43
CA LYS A 57 14.85 9.38 -8.49
C LYS A 57 14.15 8.87 -9.73
N LEU A 58 13.25 9.68 -10.28
CA LEU A 58 12.56 9.36 -11.53
C LEU A 58 13.49 9.52 -12.73
N ALA A 59 13.43 8.58 -13.64
CA ALA A 59 14.12 8.67 -14.93
C ALA A 59 13.32 9.57 -15.89
N LEU A 60 13.98 10.59 -16.44
CA LEU A 60 13.39 11.49 -17.43
C LEU A 60 13.05 10.71 -18.70
N LEU A 61 11.90 10.99 -19.27
CA LEU A 61 11.46 10.45 -20.55
C LEU A 61 11.38 11.59 -21.56
N ASP A 62 12.01 11.40 -22.72
CA ASP A 62 11.95 12.36 -23.84
C ASP A 62 10.59 12.28 -24.55
N LYS A 63 9.58 12.83 -23.89
CA LYS A 63 8.22 12.92 -24.41
C LYS A 63 7.54 14.18 -23.89
N GLU A 64 6.99 14.96 -24.79
CA GLU A 64 6.22 16.15 -24.45
C GLU A 64 4.78 15.80 -24.08
N ILE A 65 4.34 16.32 -22.94
CA ILE A 65 2.95 16.23 -22.48
C ILE A 65 2.41 17.65 -22.33
N PRO A 66 1.35 18.05 -23.06
CA PRO A 66 0.82 19.40 -23.02
C PRO A 66 0.51 19.85 -21.58
N GLY A 67 1.05 21.02 -21.20
CA GLY A 67 0.85 21.62 -19.89
C GLY A 67 1.83 21.18 -18.80
N TYR A 68 2.83 20.32 -19.14
CA TYR A 68 3.87 19.88 -18.22
C TYR A 68 5.25 19.99 -18.87
N ASP A 69 6.23 20.46 -18.07
CA ASP A 69 7.59 20.68 -18.54
C ASP A 69 8.42 19.37 -18.58
N PHE A 70 8.08 18.41 -17.72
CA PHE A 70 8.82 17.16 -17.58
C PHE A 70 7.91 15.94 -17.60
N CYS A 71 8.39 14.89 -18.27
CA CYS A 71 7.76 13.59 -18.30
C CYS A 71 8.75 12.55 -17.73
N TYR A 72 8.29 11.68 -16.86
CA TYR A 72 9.13 10.68 -16.17
C TYR A 72 8.56 9.28 -16.33
N VAL A 73 9.45 8.30 -16.31
CA VAL A 73 9.07 6.87 -16.31
C VAL A 73 8.35 6.54 -15.01
N TYR A 74 7.22 5.85 -15.12
CA TYR A 74 6.50 5.32 -13.97
C TYR A 74 7.30 4.19 -13.30
N PRO A 75 7.48 4.18 -11.96
CA PRO A 75 8.28 3.17 -11.28
C PRO A 75 7.74 1.75 -11.49
N LYS A 76 8.64 0.80 -11.60
CA LYS A 76 8.26 -0.62 -11.68
C LYS A 76 7.66 -1.09 -10.37
N ASN A 77 6.67 -1.99 -10.45
CA ASN A 77 5.96 -2.55 -9.29
C ASN A 77 5.33 -1.48 -8.37
N CYS A 78 5.10 -0.27 -8.87
CA CYS A 78 4.44 0.79 -8.13
C CYS A 78 2.94 0.56 -8.12
N LEU A 79 2.37 0.40 -6.92
CA LEU A 79 0.92 0.33 -6.71
C LEU A 79 0.30 1.72 -6.61
N LYS A 80 0.98 2.65 -5.96
CA LYS A 80 0.46 4.00 -5.71
C LYS A 80 1.60 4.99 -5.54
N ILE A 81 1.55 6.13 -6.25
CA ILE A 81 2.38 7.28 -5.97
C ILE A 81 1.80 8.01 -4.76
N ASN A 82 2.62 8.25 -3.75
CA ASN A 82 2.22 8.97 -2.54
C ASN A 82 2.57 10.46 -2.67
N ASN A 83 3.78 10.77 -3.16
CA ASN A 83 4.23 12.14 -3.35
C ASN A 83 5.31 12.24 -4.45
N ILE A 84 5.48 13.45 -5.00
CA ILE A 84 6.59 13.80 -5.90
C ILE A 84 7.28 15.03 -5.33
N ARG A 85 8.62 15.01 -5.28
CA ARG A 85 9.45 16.06 -4.70
C ARG A 85 10.82 16.12 -5.37
N ASN A 86 11.57 17.18 -5.10
CA ASN A 86 13.01 17.21 -5.39
C ASN A 86 13.78 17.52 -4.08
N LYS A 87 15.10 17.67 -4.19
CA LYS A 87 15.95 17.96 -3.02
C LYS A 87 15.68 19.32 -2.37
N GLN A 88 15.04 20.24 -3.10
CA GLN A 88 14.79 21.63 -2.66
C GLN A 88 13.41 21.81 -2.05
N ILE A 89 12.45 20.93 -2.39
CA ILE A 89 11.06 21.03 -1.92
C ILE A 89 10.93 20.35 -0.55
N ASN A 90 10.31 21.05 0.38
CA ASN A 90 10.02 20.48 1.70
C ASN A 90 9.08 19.28 1.55
N VAL A 91 9.24 18.28 2.42
CA VAL A 91 8.43 17.03 2.43
C VAL A 91 6.93 17.31 2.54
N GLN A 92 6.55 18.45 3.11
CA GLN A 92 5.14 18.85 3.29
C GLN A 92 4.52 19.54 2.08
N GLU A 93 5.32 19.95 1.09
CA GLU A 93 4.79 20.59 -0.12
C GLU A 93 4.30 19.55 -1.10
N HIS A 94 3.10 19.74 -1.61
CA HIS A 94 2.51 18.88 -2.63
C HIS A 94 2.77 19.44 -4.03
N VAL A 95 3.50 18.72 -4.85
CA VAL A 95 3.73 19.05 -6.27
C VAL A 95 2.61 18.42 -7.11
N PRO A 96 1.87 19.19 -7.89
CA PRO A 96 0.87 18.66 -8.79
C PRO A 96 1.52 17.77 -9.87
N TYR A 97 0.94 16.63 -10.11
CA TYR A 97 1.36 15.71 -11.18
C TYR A 97 0.16 14.99 -11.78
N VAL A 98 0.33 14.46 -12.97
CA VAL A 98 -0.63 13.56 -13.60
C VAL A 98 0.04 12.26 -14.02
N ILE A 99 -0.71 11.17 -13.97
CA ILE A 99 -0.31 9.88 -14.51
C ILE A 99 -0.94 9.77 -15.89
N VAL A 100 -0.12 9.59 -16.90
CA VAL A 100 -0.56 9.46 -18.29
C VAL A 100 -0.15 8.11 -18.86
N ASN A 101 -0.99 7.53 -19.71
CA ASN A 101 -0.60 6.38 -20.52
C ASN A 101 0.01 6.91 -21.84
N ILE A 102 1.27 6.58 -22.08
CA ILE A 102 1.97 6.99 -23.31
C ILE A 102 1.60 6.08 -24.47
N ASP A 103 1.48 4.79 -24.16
CA ASP A 103 1.02 3.75 -25.07
C ASP A 103 0.16 2.72 -24.28
N THR A 104 -0.19 1.63 -24.93
CA THR A 104 -1.09 0.60 -24.34
C THR A 104 -0.57 -0.02 -23.05
N ALA A 105 0.73 0.00 -22.79
CA ALA A 105 1.36 -0.70 -21.66
C ALA A 105 2.22 0.21 -20.78
N THR A 106 2.57 1.43 -21.24
CA THR A 106 3.55 2.28 -20.58
C THR A 106 2.88 3.47 -19.91
N LYS A 107 2.98 3.53 -18.58
CA LYS A 107 2.58 4.69 -17.79
C LYS A 107 3.75 5.64 -17.62
N ALA A 108 3.46 6.92 -17.55
CA ALA A 108 4.40 7.97 -17.21
C ALA A 108 3.81 8.96 -16.20
N ILE A 109 4.68 9.72 -15.58
CA ILE A 109 4.35 10.80 -14.66
C ILE A 109 4.73 12.11 -15.31
N ALA A 110 3.80 13.03 -15.48
CA ALA A 110 4.07 14.38 -15.96
C ALA A 110 3.92 15.39 -14.81
N CYS A 111 4.91 16.26 -14.65
CA CYS A 111 4.93 17.32 -13.64
C CYS A 111 5.86 18.45 -14.06
N ASN A 112 5.78 19.62 -13.38
CA ASN A 112 6.62 20.79 -13.63
C ASN A 112 7.79 20.87 -12.63
N LEU A 113 8.40 19.72 -12.31
CA LEU A 113 9.48 19.60 -11.37
C LEU A 113 10.70 18.94 -12.01
N GLN A 114 11.81 19.65 -12.08
CA GLN A 114 13.08 19.12 -12.55
C GLN A 114 13.73 18.23 -11.47
N ASP A 115 14.43 17.17 -11.88
CA ASP A 115 15.10 16.21 -10.99
C ASP A 115 14.16 15.61 -9.93
N ALA A 116 12.98 15.15 -10.38
CA ALA A 116 11.94 14.64 -9.52
C ALA A 116 12.33 13.30 -8.87
N TYR A 117 11.98 13.17 -7.60
CA TYR A 117 11.96 11.92 -6.83
C TYR A 117 10.50 11.57 -6.55
N THR A 118 10.20 10.31 -6.61
CA THR A 118 8.90 9.82 -6.19
C THR A 118 8.99 9.05 -4.89
N ASP A 119 7.97 9.23 -4.10
CA ASP A 119 7.64 8.50 -2.90
C ASP A 119 6.42 7.64 -3.23
N TYR A 120 6.55 6.31 -3.15
CA TYR A 120 5.51 5.42 -3.62
C TYR A 120 5.42 4.12 -2.80
N THR A 121 4.26 3.48 -2.89
CA THR A 121 4.03 2.15 -2.34
C THR A 121 4.34 1.11 -3.40
N VAL A 122 5.29 0.21 -3.10
CA VAL A 122 5.68 -0.90 -3.97
C VAL A 122 4.76 -2.11 -3.76
N ASP A 123 4.58 -2.94 -4.79
CA ASP A 123 3.95 -4.26 -4.68
C ASP A 123 4.92 -5.22 -3.96
N GLU A 124 4.92 -5.14 -2.63
CA GLU A 124 5.74 -6.03 -1.80
C GLU A 124 5.12 -7.43 -1.77
N LYS A 125 5.90 -8.41 -2.19
CA LYS A 125 5.48 -9.82 -2.28
C LYS A 125 6.07 -10.68 -1.19
N ASP A 126 7.17 -10.23 -0.57
CA ASP A 126 7.79 -10.98 0.51
C ASP A 126 7.01 -10.78 1.81
N VAL A 127 6.25 -11.79 2.19
CA VAL A 127 5.47 -11.78 3.43
C VAL A 127 6.32 -11.73 4.71
N GLN A 128 7.62 -11.97 4.62
CA GLN A 128 8.51 -11.96 5.78
C GLN A 128 8.85 -10.53 6.24
N VAL A 129 8.76 -9.56 5.33
CA VAL A 129 9.00 -8.15 5.65
C VAL A 129 7.73 -7.41 6.07
N MET A 130 6.56 -8.05 5.92
CA MET A 130 5.28 -7.44 6.28
C MET A 130 5.11 -7.35 7.80
N ASP A 131 4.60 -6.23 8.26
CA ASP A 131 4.25 -6.02 9.66
C ASP A 131 3.16 -7.00 10.14
N THR A 132 3.22 -7.40 11.41
CA THR A 132 2.28 -8.37 12.02
C THR A 132 0.83 -7.89 12.00
N LEU A 133 0.59 -6.59 12.24
CA LEU A 133 -0.77 -6.03 12.21
C LEU A 133 -1.27 -5.92 10.77
N PHE A 134 -0.40 -5.59 9.81
CA PHE A 134 -0.72 -5.66 8.39
C PHE A 134 -1.17 -7.07 8.01
N VAL A 135 -0.40 -8.10 8.37
CA VAL A 135 -0.76 -9.51 8.09
C VAL A 135 -2.10 -9.87 8.73
N SER A 136 -2.35 -9.41 9.95
CA SER A 136 -3.64 -9.65 10.63
C SER A 136 -4.80 -9.01 9.86
N ALA A 137 -4.65 -7.77 9.38
CA ALA A 137 -5.65 -7.11 8.55
C ALA A 137 -5.81 -7.83 7.20
N PHE A 138 -4.70 -8.18 6.54
CA PHE A 138 -4.71 -8.90 5.28
C PHE A 138 -5.46 -10.22 5.36
N THR A 139 -5.21 -11.04 6.40
CA THR A 139 -5.89 -12.32 6.58
C THR A 139 -7.40 -12.16 6.80
N ARG A 140 -7.84 -11.08 7.46
CA ARG A 140 -9.28 -10.80 7.63
C ARG A 140 -9.95 -10.38 6.33
N LEU A 141 -9.33 -9.51 5.55
CA LEU A 141 -9.87 -9.12 4.25
C LEU A 141 -9.86 -10.29 3.26
N LEU A 142 -8.82 -11.13 3.28
CA LEU A 142 -8.76 -12.34 2.46
C LEU A 142 -9.87 -13.31 2.84
N ALA A 143 -10.11 -13.53 4.14
CA ALA A 143 -11.24 -14.33 4.62
C ALA A 143 -12.58 -13.75 4.18
N ALA A 144 -12.79 -12.43 4.28
CA ALA A 144 -13.99 -11.78 3.79
C ALA A 144 -14.22 -12.04 2.29
N ASN A 145 -13.19 -11.83 1.47
CA ASN A 145 -13.29 -12.03 0.01
C ASN A 145 -13.61 -13.48 -0.37
N MET A 146 -13.14 -14.45 0.39
CA MET A 146 -13.42 -15.87 0.17
C MET A 146 -14.74 -16.34 0.80
N ALA A 147 -15.32 -15.58 1.75
CA ALA A 147 -16.44 -16.03 2.58
C ALA A 147 -17.64 -16.51 1.75
N MET A 148 -18.10 -15.72 0.79
CA MET A 148 -19.27 -16.08 -0.04
C MET A 148 -19.01 -17.36 -0.84
N ARG A 149 -17.83 -17.50 -1.42
CA ARG A 149 -17.46 -18.68 -2.22
C ARG A 149 -17.38 -19.94 -1.38
N LEU A 150 -16.77 -19.87 -0.19
CA LEU A 150 -16.47 -21.04 0.62
C LEU A 150 -17.59 -21.40 1.60
N THR A 151 -18.37 -20.42 2.06
CA THR A 151 -19.38 -20.65 3.10
C THR A 151 -20.82 -20.43 2.61
N GLY A 152 -21.01 -19.67 1.55
CA GLY A 152 -22.35 -19.22 1.10
C GLY A 152 -23.04 -18.29 2.11
N ASN A 153 -22.35 -17.82 3.15
CA ASN A 153 -22.93 -17.09 4.26
C ASN A 153 -22.53 -15.60 4.23
N PRO A 154 -23.48 -14.68 3.95
CA PRO A 154 -23.22 -13.24 3.95
C PRO A 154 -22.79 -12.68 5.32
N GLN A 155 -23.23 -13.28 6.42
CA GLN A 155 -22.83 -12.86 7.77
C GLN A 155 -21.34 -13.12 8.01
N ALA A 156 -20.79 -14.22 7.47
CA ALA A 156 -19.36 -14.51 7.54
C ALA A 156 -18.54 -13.42 6.84
N TYR A 157 -18.98 -12.97 5.66
CA TYR A 157 -18.36 -11.82 4.97
C TYR A 157 -18.40 -10.56 5.84
N GLN A 158 -19.58 -10.18 6.33
CA GLN A 158 -19.76 -8.95 7.11
C GLN A 158 -18.90 -8.97 8.39
N MET A 159 -18.87 -10.10 9.11
CA MET A 159 -18.07 -10.26 10.31
C MET A 159 -16.57 -10.10 10.02
N GLN A 160 -16.04 -10.78 9.02
CA GLN A 160 -14.61 -10.69 8.68
C GLN A 160 -14.24 -9.29 8.18
N TYR A 161 -15.12 -8.63 7.42
CA TYR A 161 -14.89 -7.28 6.93
C TYR A 161 -14.92 -6.24 8.07
N GLN A 162 -15.81 -6.37 9.04
CA GLN A 162 -15.82 -5.50 10.23
C GLN A 162 -14.53 -5.65 11.05
N LEU A 163 -14.08 -6.90 11.27
CA LEU A 163 -12.81 -7.17 11.93
C LEU A 163 -11.61 -6.60 11.16
N PHE A 164 -11.62 -6.71 9.83
CA PHE A 164 -10.63 -6.07 8.98
C PHE A 164 -10.58 -4.56 9.21
N GLN A 165 -11.74 -3.88 9.20
CA GLN A 165 -11.81 -2.42 9.39
C GLN A 165 -11.24 -1.99 10.75
N ALA A 166 -11.50 -2.74 11.81
CA ALA A 166 -10.94 -2.45 13.13
C ALA A 166 -9.42 -2.62 13.15
N ILE A 167 -8.92 -3.75 12.65
CA ILE A 167 -7.48 -4.08 12.66
C ILE A 167 -6.68 -3.16 11.74
N ILE A 168 -7.19 -2.83 10.54
CA ILE A 168 -6.47 -1.98 9.61
C ILE A 168 -6.25 -0.57 10.16
N HIS A 169 -7.23 -0.04 10.89
CA HIS A 169 -7.09 1.25 11.55
C HIS A 169 -5.98 1.25 12.61
N ASP A 170 -5.94 0.21 13.45
CA ASP A 170 -4.90 0.05 14.46
C ASP A 170 -3.52 -0.16 13.83
N ALA A 171 -3.44 -0.94 12.75
CA ALA A 171 -2.21 -1.16 12.01
C ALA A 171 -1.64 0.15 11.43
N GLN A 172 -2.50 0.98 10.83
CA GLN A 172 -2.11 2.28 10.28
C GLN A 172 -1.62 3.24 11.37
N LEU A 173 -2.28 3.27 12.53
CA LEU A 173 -1.86 4.10 13.66
C LEU A 173 -0.50 3.68 14.21
N ASN A 174 -0.23 2.38 14.30
CA ASN A 174 1.06 1.89 14.78
C ASN A 174 2.18 2.17 13.78
N ASP A 175 1.99 1.90 12.49
CA ASP A 175 2.96 2.21 11.44
C ASP A 175 3.27 3.73 11.39
N ALA A 176 2.24 4.59 11.51
CA ALA A 176 2.42 6.04 11.59
C ALA A 176 3.27 6.48 12.78
N ARG A 177 3.12 5.82 13.93
CA ARG A 177 3.91 6.13 15.16
C ARG A 177 5.37 5.70 15.02
N GLU A 178 5.64 4.57 14.38
CA GLU A 178 7.01 4.11 14.13
C GLU A 178 7.75 5.04 13.14
N GLY A 179 7.04 5.59 12.15
CA GLY A 179 7.59 6.54 11.18
C GLY A 179 7.67 7.99 11.68
N GLN A 180 7.15 8.30 12.85
CA GLN A 180 7.09 9.65 13.38
C GLN A 180 8.48 10.10 13.83
N ARG A 181 9.22 10.76 12.93
CA ARG A 181 10.36 11.60 13.30
C ARG A 181 9.82 12.71 14.21
N ASP A 182 10.50 12.96 15.31
CA ASP A 182 10.17 14.04 16.24
C ASP A 182 9.75 15.29 15.47
N ALA A 183 8.48 15.62 15.53
CA ALA A 183 8.03 16.91 15.08
C ALA A 183 8.72 17.92 15.99
N VAL A 184 9.73 18.61 15.46
CA VAL A 184 10.33 19.75 16.15
C VAL A 184 9.21 20.78 16.28
N TYR A 185 8.52 20.74 17.40
CA TYR A 185 7.58 21.79 17.78
C TYR A 185 8.38 23.08 17.98
N HIS A 186 8.47 23.89 16.94
CA HIS A 186 8.84 25.28 17.08
C HIS A 186 7.72 25.94 17.88
N SER A 187 7.86 25.90 19.19
CA SER A 187 6.99 26.63 20.09
C SER A 187 7.11 28.12 19.75
N ASN A 188 6.10 28.69 19.13
CA ASN A 188 6.02 30.11 18.87
C ASN A 188 6.07 30.95 20.17
N TYR A 189 5.92 30.33 21.33
CA TYR A 189 6.05 30.97 22.65
C TYR A 189 7.49 31.45 22.98
N ALA A 190 8.52 30.85 22.40
CA ALA A 190 9.90 31.26 22.63
C ALA A 190 10.27 32.55 21.88
N ASN A 191 9.60 32.84 20.76
CA ASN A 191 9.88 34.05 19.96
C ASN A 191 9.17 35.30 20.47
N THR A 192 8.09 35.19 21.23
CA THR A 192 7.35 36.35 21.79
C THR A 192 8.06 36.98 23.01
N ARG A 193 9.06 36.31 23.61
CA ARG A 193 9.83 36.88 24.76
C ARG A 193 11.06 37.68 24.37
N ARG A 194 11.43 37.72 23.06
CA ARG A 194 12.61 38.50 22.60
C ARG A 194 12.30 39.89 22.06
N VAL A 195 11.06 40.33 22.13
CA VAL A 195 10.66 41.69 21.77
C VAL A 195 10.30 42.44 23.07
N ARG A 196 11.33 42.84 23.81
CA ARG A 196 11.33 43.97 24.78
C ARG A 196 12.74 44.50 24.92
#